data_332f3799b34fd221365c4172db98547c
#
_entry.id   332f3799b34fd221365c4172db98547c
#
_cell.length_a   1.000
_cell.length_b   1.000
_cell.length_c   1.000
_cell.angle_alpha   90.00
_cell.angle_beta   90.00
_cell.angle_gamma   90.00
#
_symmetry.space_group_name_H-M   'P 1'
#
loop_
_entity.id
_entity.type
_entity.pdbx_description
1 polymer ?
#
loop_
_entity_poly.entity_id
_entity_poly.type
_entity_poly.pdbx_seq_one_letter_code
_entity_poly.pdbx_strand_id
1 'polypeptide(L)'
;NGSGKSTTAKLTTGVLKPTTGSVTRKPGLRIGYVPQKLTIDWTLPLTVERLMTLTGRYSASEIAAALEAVGAARLHKAAVQELSGGEFQRVLFARAMIRKPDLLVLDEPVQGVDFSGEVALYELVRQIRDTTQSGILMISHDLHVVMAETDTVICLNGHVCCRGTPSAVKRSPEYLRLFGERAASTLAIYQHHHDHEHHDDGCVVAEGHAHEHDHGGHSHG
;
A
#
# COMPACT_ATOMS: atom_id res chain seq x y z
N ASN A 1 0.70 17.69 -0.92
CA ASN A 1 -0.11 18.00 0.27
C ASN A 1 -1.25 18.95 -0.11
N GLY A 2 -2.43 18.84 0.52
CA GLY A 2 -3.57 19.73 0.27
C GLY A 2 -4.54 19.33 -0.85
N SER A 3 -4.29 18.23 -1.57
CA SER A 3 -5.14 17.78 -2.69
C SER A 3 -6.48 17.14 -2.28
N GLY A 4 -6.76 17.00 -0.97
CA GLY A 4 -8.02 16.43 -0.46
C GLY A 4 -8.02 14.92 -0.18
N LYS A 5 -6.90 14.21 -0.38
CA LYS A 5 -6.83 12.74 -0.22
C LYS A 5 -7.24 12.27 1.18
N SER A 6 -6.58 12.74 2.23
CA SER A 6 -6.92 12.37 3.62
C SER A 6 -8.29 12.87 4.04
N THR A 7 -8.76 13.99 3.48
CA THR A 7 -10.15 14.44 3.67
C THR A 7 -11.13 13.43 3.08
N THR A 8 -10.86 12.92 1.89
CA THR A 8 -11.68 11.87 1.24
C THR A 8 -11.71 10.59 2.09
N ALA A 9 -10.55 10.15 2.65
CA ALA A 9 -10.52 9.02 3.57
C ALA A 9 -11.42 9.25 4.80
N LYS A 10 -11.30 10.42 5.42
CA LYS A 10 -12.11 10.78 6.61
C LYS A 10 -13.59 10.91 6.29
N LEU A 11 -13.95 11.38 5.10
CA LEU A 11 -15.33 11.40 4.61
C LEU A 11 -15.84 9.96 4.37
N THR A 12 -15.04 9.11 3.71
CA THR A 12 -15.39 7.71 3.45
C THR A 12 -15.61 6.92 4.75
N THR A 13 -14.76 7.13 5.74
CA THR A 13 -14.87 6.45 7.05
C THR A 13 -15.96 7.03 7.95
N GLY A 14 -16.47 8.23 7.67
CA GLY A 14 -17.46 8.93 8.51
C GLY A 14 -16.85 9.71 9.66
N VAL A 15 -15.54 9.84 9.73
CA VAL A 15 -14.83 10.71 10.69
C VAL A 15 -15.17 12.17 10.43
N LEU A 16 -15.36 12.55 9.15
CA LEU A 16 -15.85 13.86 8.75
C LEU A 16 -17.22 13.75 8.08
N LYS A 17 -18.00 14.81 8.20
CA LYS A 17 -19.24 15.01 7.43
C LYS A 17 -18.95 15.99 6.28
N PRO A 18 -19.53 15.79 5.09
CA PRO A 18 -19.38 16.74 3.99
C PRO A 18 -20.10 18.06 4.32
N THR A 19 -19.52 19.19 3.93
CA THR A 19 -20.16 20.51 4.05
C THR A 19 -21.30 20.66 3.06
N THR A 20 -21.13 20.08 1.86
CA THR A 20 -22.15 20.03 0.79
C THR A 20 -22.13 18.64 0.16
N GLY A 21 -23.21 18.25 -0.49
CA GLY A 21 -23.33 16.91 -1.07
C GLY A 21 -23.61 15.81 -0.04
N SER A 22 -23.40 14.56 -0.42
CA SER A 22 -23.67 13.40 0.43
C SER A 22 -22.65 12.29 0.24
N VAL A 23 -22.46 11.47 1.28
CA VAL A 23 -21.68 10.23 1.23
C VAL A 23 -22.62 9.08 1.56
N THR A 24 -22.84 8.20 0.60
CA THR A 24 -23.69 7.02 0.77
C THR A 24 -22.82 5.81 1.08
N ARG A 25 -23.21 5.03 2.09
CA ARG A 25 -22.56 3.77 2.48
C ARG A 25 -23.56 2.65 2.53
N LYS A 26 -23.13 1.44 2.18
CA LYS A 26 -23.96 0.25 2.39
C LYS A 26 -24.32 0.14 3.88
N PRO A 27 -25.60 -0.13 4.22
CA PRO A 27 -25.97 -0.38 5.61
C PRO A 27 -25.15 -1.53 6.21
N GLY A 28 -24.69 -1.35 7.45
CA GLY A 28 -23.88 -2.36 8.14
C GLY A 28 -22.43 -2.50 7.65
N LEU A 29 -21.95 -1.65 6.72
CA LEU A 29 -20.58 -1.68 6.23
C LEU A 29 -19.58 -1.49 7.38
N ARG A 30 -18.76 -2.50 7.63
CA ARG A 30 -17.68 -2.46 8.62
C ARG A 30 -16.46 -1.87 7.98
N ILE A 31 -15.95 -0.76 8.52
CA ILE A 31 -14.77 -0.06 7.99
C ILE A 31 -13.63 -0.18 8.99
N GLY A 32 -12.47 -0.67 8.51
CA GLY A 32 -11.19 -0.55 9.18
C GLY A 32 -10.46 0.69 8.66
N TYR A 33 -9.79 1.44 9.55
CA TYR A 33 -9.07 2.64 9.16
C TYR A 33 -7.67 2.67 9.78
N VAL A 34 -6.66 2.78 8.92
CA VAL A 34 -5.27 3.05 9.29
C VAL A 34 -4.97 4.50 8.91
N PRO A 35 -4.87 5.42 9.88
CA PRO A 35 -4.63 6.83 9.60
C PRO A 35 -3.15 7.09 9.29
N GLN A 36 -2.87 8.14 8.52
CA GLN A 36 -1.52 8.60 8.21
C GLN A 36 -0.69 8.89 9.47
N LYS A 37 -1.32 9.49 10.46
CA LYS A 37 -0.72 9.75 11.77
C LYS A 37 -1.75 9.47 12.86
N LEU A 38 -1.35 8.71 13.85
CA LEU A 38 -2.08 8.60 15.10
C LEU A 38 -1.33 9.42 16.14
N THR A 39 -1.91 10.55 16.52
CA THR A 39 -1.32 11.40 17.58
C THR A 39 -1.60 10.73 18.92
N ILE A 40 -0.54 10.23 19.53
CA ILE A 40 -0.55 9.66 20.88
C ILE A 40 0.29 10.59 21.74
N ASP A 41 -0.21 10.90 22.93
CA ASP A 41 0.61 11.55 23.94
C ASP A 41 1.61 10.50 24.46
N TRP A 42 2.87 10.69 24.10
CA TRP A 42 3.95 9.76 24.46
C TRP A 42 4.26 9.70 25.96
N THR A 43 3.68 10.58 26.75
CA THR A 43 3.77 10.53 28.23
C THR A 43 2.80 9.51 28.82
N LEU A 44 1.76 9.07 28.06
CA LEU A 44 0.81 8.08 28.52
C LEU A 44 1.41 6.67 28.43
N PRO A 45 1.38 5.86 29.51
CA PRO A 45 1.81 4.48 29.48
C PRO A 45 0.80 3.63 28.71
N LEU A 46 0.94 3.55 27.39
CA LEU A 46 0.02 2.84 26.50
C LEU A 46 0.68 1.56 26.00
N THR A 47 0.10 0.40 26.31
CA THR A 47 0.49 -0.89 25.75
C THR A 47 -0.23 -1.18 24.44
N VAL A 48 0.33 -2.07 23.63
CA VAL A 48 -0.32 -2.55 22.38
C VAL A 48 -1.70 -3.15 22.68
N GLU A 49 -1.82 -3.99 23.71
CA GLU A 49 -3.11 -4.56 24.13
C GLU A 49 -4.13 -3.48 24.43
N ARG A 50 -3.72 -2.44 25.16
CA ARG A 50 -4.63 -1.32 25.46
C ARG A 50 -5.00 -0.53 24.21
N LEU A 51 -4.04 -0.29 23.31
CA LEU A 51 -4.31 0.37 22.03
C LEU A 51 -5.33 -0.41 21.19
N MET A 52 -5.25 -1.75 21.17
CA MET A 52 -6.19 -2.61 20.45
C MET A 52 -7.61 -2.49 21.00
N THR A 53 -7.78 -2.29 22.31
CA THR A 53 -9.11 -2.21 22.97
C THR A 53 -9.74 -0.82 22.91
N LEU A 54 -9.06 0.23 22.46
CA LEU A 54 -9.61 1.60 22.40
C LEU A 54 -10.82 1.74 21.45
N THR A 55 -10.97 0.85 20.48
CA THR A 55 -12.05 0.90 19.47
C THR A 55 -13.17 -0.11 19.69
N GLY A 56 -13.06 -0.96 20.71
CA GLY A 56 -14.04 -2.00 21.01
C GLY A 56 -13.57 -2.92 22.12
N ARG A 57 -14.48 -3.79 22.55
CA ARG A 57 -14.13 -4.86 23.49
C ARG A 57 -13.77 -6.10 22.71
N TYR A 58 -12.56 -6.60 22.90
CA TYR A 58 -12.04 -7.80 22.27
C TYR A 58 -11.44 -8.70 23.33
N SER A 59 -11.58 -10.00 23.15
CA SER A 59 -10.93 -11.00 23.98
C SER A 59 -9.40 -11.02 23.72
N ALA A 60 -8.65 -11.55 24.66
CA ALA A 60 -7.20 -11.74 24.50
C ALA A 60 -6.87 -12.61 23.28
N SER A 61 -7.71 -13.62 22.98
CA SER A 61 -7.52 -14.48 21.80
C SER A 61 -7.77 -13.74 20.48
N GLU A 62 -8.76 -12.84 20.41
CA GLU A 62 -9.00 -12.02 19.23
C GLU A 62 -7.86 -11.05 18.98
N ILE A 63 -7.33 -10.42 20.04
CA ILE A 63 -6.17 -9.53 19.94
C ILE A 63 -4.93 -10.31 19.48
N ALA A 64 -4.67 -11.47 20.09
CA ALA A 64 -3.54 -12.31 19.71
C ALA A 64 -3.62 -12.74 18.24
N ALA A 65 -4.78 -13.22 17.78
CA ALA A 65 -4.99 -13.61 16.39
C ALA A 65 -4.82 -12.43 15.41
N ALA A 66 -5.29 -11.24 15.78
CA ALA A 66 -5.13 -10.05 14.93
C ALA A 66 -3.67 -9.61 14.83
N LEU A 67 -2.90 -9.68 15.92
CA LEU A 67 -1.48 -9.38 15.92
C LEU A 67 -0.67 -10.44 15.15
N GLU A 68 -1.02 -11.71 15.28
CA GLU A 68 -0.42 -12.82 14.53
C GLU A 68 -0.59 -12.62 13.02
N ALA A 69 -1.79 -12.30 12.59
CA ALA A 69 -2.12 -12.08 11.17
C ALA A 69 -1.27 -10.99 10.48
N VAL A 70 -0.69 -10.08 11.24
CA VAL A 70 0.19 -9.01 10.72
C VAL A 70 1.67 -9.21 11.09
N GLY A 71 2.05 -10.37 11.66
CA GLY A 71 3.41 -10.67 12.10
C GLY A 71 3.88 -9.82 13.29
N ALA A 72 2.95 -9.41 14.17
CA ALA A 72 3.21 -8.56 15.33
C ALA A 72 2.91 -9.25 16.70
N ALA A 73 2.76 -10.58 16.73
CA ALA A 73 2.38 -11.34 17.93
C ALA A 73 3.26 -11.05 19.15
N ARG A 74 4.58 -10.92 18.93
CA ARG A 74 5.56 -10.63 20.00
C ARG A 74 5.36 -9.28 20.69
N LEU A 75 4.62 -8.37 20.06
CA LEU A 75 4.42 -7.00 20.53
C LEU A 75 3.20 -6.85 21.45
N HIS A 76 2.46 -7.93 21.74
CA HIS A 76 1.19 -7.88 22.48
C HIS A 76 1.27 -7.07 23.77
N LYS A 77 2.32 -7.25 24.56
CA LYS A 77 2.53 -6.57 25.85
C LYS A 77 3.50 -5.39 25.78
N ALA A 78 4.04 -5.08 24.61
CA ALA A 78 5.01 -4.00 24.43
C ALA A 78 4.38 -2.63 24.71
N ALA A 79 5.17 -1.69 25.20
CA ALA A 79 4.79 -0.31 25.26
C ALA A 79 4.80 0.30 23.83
N VAL A 80 3.77 1.05 23.49
CA VAL A 80 3.64 1.65 22.15
C VAL A 80 4.81 2.59 21.85
N GLN A 81 5.38 3.22 22.87
CA GLN A 81 6.52 4.14 22.77
C GLN A 81 7.84 3.45 22.37
N GLU A 82 7.94 2.13 22.56
CA GLU A 82 9.14 1.34 22.27
C GLU A 82 9.12 0.73 20.86
N LEU A 83 8.01 0.90 20.13
CA LEU A 83 7.86 0.32 18.80
C LEU A 83 8.61 1.12 17.74
N SER A 84 9.26 0.42 16.82
CA SER A 84 9.73 1.02 15.57
C SER A 84 8.52 1.48 14.71
N GLY A 85 8.78 2.36 13.72
CA GLY A 85 7.72 2.83 12.83
C GLY A 85 6.98 1.69 12.13
N GLY A 86 7.71 0.69 11.61
CA GLY A 86 7.11 -0.49 10.96
C GLY A 86 6.32 -1.38 11.91
N GLU A 87 6.81 -1.58 13.15
CA GLU A 87 6.09 -2.32 14.18
C GLU A 87 4.79 -1.61 14.58
N PHE A 88 4.86 -0.30 14.76
CA PHE A 88 3.68 0.50 15.06
C PHE A 88 2.64 0.44 13.93
N GLN A 89 3.08 0.51 12.67
CA GLN A 89 2.18 0.36 11.52
C GLN A 89 1.52 -1.02 11.50
N ARG A 90 2.27 -2.11 11.74
CA ARG A 90 1.68 -3.47 11.85
C ARG A 90 0.62 -3.54 12.95
N VAL A 91 0.85 -2.93 14.10
CA VAL A 91 -0.14 -2.86 15.18
C VAL A 91 -1.38 -2.06 14.75
N LEU A 92 -1.23 -0.96 14.00
CA LEU A 92 -2.37 -0.22 13.45
C LEU A 92 -3.16 -1.05 12.43
N PHE A 93 -2.49 -1.86 11.60
CA PHE A 93 -3.15 -2.83 10.72
C PHE A 93 -3.93 -3.88 11.52
N ALA A 94 -3.33 -4.50 12.54
CA ALA A 94 -4.02 -5.45 13.41
C ALA A 94 -5.28 -4.83 14.02
N ARG A 95 -5.17 -3.60 14.53
CA ARG A 95 -6.29 -2.85 15.11
C ARG A 95 -7.40 -2.56 14.10
N ALA A 96 -7.06 -2.27 12.85
CA ALA A 96 -8.05 -2.05 11.79
C ALA A 96 -8.73 -3.37 11.39
N MET A 97 -7.97 -4.48 11.37
CA MET A 97 -8.41 -5.79 10.91
C MET A 97 -9.19 -6.58 11.95
N ILE A 98 -9.02 -6.33 13.26
CA ILE A 98 -9.69 -7.09 14.34
C ILE A 98 -11.22 -7.03 14.23
N ARG A 99 -11.76 -5.99 13.60
CA ARG A 99 -13.20 -5.82 13.33
C ARG A 99 -13.68 -6.60 12.10
N LYS A 100 -12.80 -7.34 11.41
CA LYS A 100 -13.08 -8.03 10.14
C LYS A 100 -13.80 -7.09 9.16
N PRO A 101 -13.15 -6.01 8.73
CA PRO A 101 -13.78 -4.96 7.92
C PRO A 101 -14.18 -5.49 6.55
N ASP A 102 -15.27 -4.93 5.99
CA ASP A 102 -15.65 -5.12 4.60
C ASP A 102 -14.90 -4.14 3.67
N LEU A 103 -14.46 -3.00 4.25
CA LEU A 103 -13.62 -1.99 3.60
C LEU A 103 -12.47 -1.59 4.54
N LEU A 104 -11.24 -1.74 4.06
CA LEU A 104 -10.04 -1.26 4.74
C LEU A 104 -9.58 0.05 4.08
N VAL A 105 -9.51 1.13 4.84
CA VAL A 105 -9.03 2.44 4.37
C VAL A 105 -7.64 2.69 4.95
N LEU A 106 -6.68 2.88 4.07
CA LEU A 106 -5.26 3.08 4.38
C LEU A 106 -4.84 4.49 3.93
N ASP A 107 -4.48 5.34 4.88
CA ASP A 107 -4.07 6.72 4.59
C ASP A 107 -2.55 6.85 4.77
N GLU A 108 -1.79 6.79 3.67
CA GLU A 108 -0.31 6.83 3.63
C GLU A 108 0.32 5.77 4.56
N PRO A 109 0.00 4.47 4.43
CA PRO A 109 0.29 3.45 5.44
C PRO A 109 1.78 3.15 5.65
N VAL A 110 2.65 3.57 4.76
CA VAL A 110 4.11 3.34 4.83
C VAL A 110 4.88 4.60 5.27
N GLN A 111 4.21 5.70 5.56
CA GLN A 111 4.89 6.93 5.93
C GLN A 111 5.66 6.78 7.24
N GLY A 112 6.96 7.09 7.19
CA GLY A 112 7.84 7.00 8.37
C GLY A 112 8.40 5.61 8.63
N VAL A 113 8.29 4.71 7.66
CA VAL A 113 8.89 3.38 7.68
C VAL A 113 10.10 3.38 6.74
N ASP A 114 11.12 2.60 7.04
CA ASP A 114 12.28 2.40 6.17
C ASP A 114 11.90 1.57 4.93
N PHE A 115 12.76 1.57 3.92
CA PHE A 115 12.47 0.92 2.63
C PHE A 115 12.12 -0.57 2.78
N SER A 116 12.84 -1.32 3.63
CA SER A 116 12.56 -2.74 3.83
C SER A 116 11.23 -2.99 4.51
N GLY A 117 10.87 -2.16 5.48
CA GLY A 117 9.57 -2.18 6.13
C GLY A 117 8.43 -1.76 5.21
N GLU A 118 8.67 -0.82 4.29
CA GLU A 118 7.70 -0.41 3.28
C GLU A 118 7.30 -1.58 2.36
N VAL A 119 8.28 -2.29 1.79
CA VAL A 119 8.04 -3.49 0.98
C VAL A 119 7.24 -4.53 1.77
N ALA A 120 7.64 -4.80 3.02
CA ALA A 120 6.96 -5.77 3.87
C ALA A 120 5.51 -5.34 4.25
N LEU A 121 5.22 -4.04 4.32
CA LEU A 121 3.86 -3.55 4.57
C LEU A 121 2.98 -3.65 3.31
N TYR A 122 3.50 -3.40 2.12
CA TYR A 122 2.74 -3.62 0.88
C TYR A 122 2.43 -5.11 0.66
N GLU A 123 3.38 -5.99 0.95
CA GLU A 123 3.15 -7.43 0.95
C GLU A 123 2.04 -7.84 1.93
N LEU A 124 2.02 -7.26 3.13
CA LEU A 124 0.95 -7.46 4.10
C LEU A 124 -0.41 -6.99 3.55
N VAL A 125 -0.46 -5.86 2.84
CA VAL A 125 -1.69 -5.35 2.21
C VAL A 125 -2.22 -6.34 1.17
N ARG A 126 -1.34 -6.92 0.33
CA ARG A 126 -1.71 -7.98 -0.63
C ARG A 126 -2.27 -9.21 0.08
N GLN A 127 -1.58 -9.71 1.10
CA GLN A 127 -2.03 -10.86 1.90
C GLN A 127 -3.41 -10.60 2.52
N ILE A 128 -3.63 -9.41 3.09
CA ILE A 128 -4.93 -9.02 3.63
C ILE A 128 -6.01 -9.05 2.54
N ARG A 129 -5.75 -8.45 1.38
CA ARG A 129 -6.69 -8.44 0.26
C ARG A 129 -7.09 -9.87 -0.13
N ASP A 130 -6.11 -10.73 -0.33
CA ASP A 130 -6.30 -12.08 -0.86
C ASP A 130 -6.98 -13.02 0.16
N THR A 131 -6.69 -12.84 1.45
CA THR A 131 -7.24 -13.71 2.51
C THR A 131 -8.59 -13.26 3.04
N THR A 132 -8.89 -11.95 3.04
CA THR A 132 -10.10 -11.43 3.71
C THR A 132 -11.21 -11.03 2.74
N GLN A 133 -10.92 -10.91 1.45
CA GLN A 133 -11.85 -10.41 0.42
C GLN A 133 -12.41 -9.02 0.75
N SER A 134 -11.72 -8.26 1.60
CA SER A 134 -12.06 -6.87 1.92
C SER A 134 -11.74 -5.96 0.74
N GLY A 135 -12.60 -4.99 0.45
CA GLY A 135 -12.22 -3.88 -0.41
C GLY A 135 -11.13 -3.05 0.25
N ILE A 136 -10.13 -2.60 -0.51
CA ILE A 136 -9.06 -1.74 0.00
C ILE A 136 -9.11 -0.40 -0.70
N LEU A 137 -9.24 0.68 0.08
CA LEU A 137 -9.03 2.05 -0.37
C LEU A 137 -7.70 2.55 0.18
N MET A 138 -6.69 2.61 -0.68
CA MET A 138 -5.35 3.09 -0.31
C MET A 138 -5.13 4.51 -0.82
N ILE A 139 -4.67 5.38 0.05
CA ILE A 139 -4.19 6.71 -0.27
C ILE A 139 -2.67 6.66 -0.21
N SER A 140 -2.02 6.99 -1.31
CA SER A 140 -0.57 7.05 -1.41
C SER A 140 -0.14 8.16 -2.36
N HIS A 141 1.06 8.65 -2.18
CA HIS A 141 1.77 9.48 -3.15
C HIS A 141 2.82 8.69 -3.94
N ASP A 142 3.02 7.41 -3.60
CA ASP A 142 3.89 6.52 -4.35
C ASP A 142 3.17 5.97 -5.58
N LEU A 143 3.50 6.56 -6.73
CA LEU A 143 2.90 6.21 -8.01
C LEU A 143 3.29 4.80 -8.47
N HIS A 144 4.48 4.29 -8.10
CA HIS A 144 4.93 2.96 -8.51
C HIS A 144 4.02 1.90 -7.90
N VAL A 145 3.81 1.98 -6.60
CA VAL A 145 2.93 1.05 -5.89
C VAL A 145 1.48 1.17 -6.35
N VAL A 146 0.95 2.41 -6.45
CA VAL A 146 -0.41 2.63 -6.92
C VAL A 146 -0.64 2.01 -8.30
N MET A 147 0.31 2.17 -9.22
CA MET A 147 0.17 1.66 -10.58
C MET A 147 0.40 0.15 -10.71
N ALA A 148 1.13 -0.48 -9.78
CA ALA A 148 1.40 -1.91 -9.79
C ALA A 148 0.31 -2.74 -9.08
N GLU A 149 -0.26 -2.19 -7.99
CA GLU A 149 -1.00 -2.99 -7.01
C GLU A 149 -2.49 -2.72 -6.97
N THR A 150 -3.02 -1.78 -7.79
CA THR A 150 -4.43 -1.37 -7.69
C THR A 150 -5.24 -1.74 -8.94
N ASP A 151 -6.51 -2.06 -8.73
CA ASP A 151 -7.47 -2.32 -9.83
C ASP A 151 -8.01 -1.00 -10.42
N THR A 152 -8.14 0.02 -9.58
CA THR A 152 -8.68 1.33 -9.97
C THR A 152 -7.90 2.45 -9.29
N VAL A 153 -7.51 3.45 -10.06
CA VAL A 153 -6.84 4.66 -9.60
C VAL A 153 -7.79 5.85 -9.71
N ILE A 154 -7.78 6.71 -8.71
CA ILE A 154 -8.47 8.00 -8.70
C ILE A 154 -7.45 9.09 -8.40
N CYS A 155 -7.24 10.01 -9.34
CA CYS A 155 -6.34 11.14 -9.16
C CYS A 155 -7.08 12.32 -8.54
N LEU A 156 -6.55 12.85 -7.45
CA LEU A 156 -7.12 13.98 -6.73
C LEU A 156 -6.16 15.18 -6.70
N ASN A 157 -6.67 16.32 -7.12
CA ASN A 157 -6.00 17.62 -6.98
C ASN A 157 -7.03 18.73 -6.72
N GLY A 158 -7.64 18.72 -5.51
CA GLY A 158 -8.78 19.57 -5.17
C GLY A 158 -10.10 19.10 -5.81
N HIS A 159 -10.04 18.37 -6.90
CA HIS A 159 -11.14 17.70 -7.60
C HIS A 159 -10.65 16.37 -8.16
N VAL A 160 -11.55 15.53 -8.64
CA VAL A 160 -11.20 14.29 -9.35
C VAL A 160 -10.70 14.66 -10.75
N CYS A 161 -9.39 14.52 -10.99
CA CYS A 161 -8.77 14.85 -12.28
C CYS A 161 -8.86 13.68 -13.26
N CYS A 162 -8.65 12.45 -12.79
CA CYS A 162 -8.74 11.25 -13.61
C CYS A 162 -9.19 10.05 -12.77
N ARG A 163 -9.78 9.05 -13.44
CA ARG A 163 -10.21 7.79 -12.83
C ARG A 163 -10.16 6.67 -13.87
N GLY A 164 -9.72 5.49 -13.47
CA GLY A 164 -9.70 4.31 -14.33
C GLY A 164 -8.72 3.25 -13.86
N THR A 165 -8.49 2.25 -14.71
CA THR A 165 -7.40 1.29 -14.48
C THR A 165 -6.05 2.00 -14.54
N PRO A 166 -5.00 1.47 -13.89
CA PRO A 166 -3.66 2.05 -13.95
C PRO A 166 -3.21 2.37 -15.38
N SER A 167 -3.43 1.44 -16.31
CA SER A 167 -3.08 1.62 -17.72
C SER A 167 -3.86 2.74 -18.42
N ALA A 168 -5.13 2.92 -18.10
CA ALA A 168 -5.94 4.02 -18.64
C ALA A 168 -5.52 5.37 -18.09
N VAL A 169 -5.25 5.42 -16.76
CA VAL A 169 -4.81 6.64 -16.08
C VAL A 169 -3.44 7.10 -16.57
N LYS A 170 -2.47 6.19 -16.76
CA LYS A 170 -1.15 6.54 -17.33
C LYS A 170 -1.22 7.26 -18.68
N ARG A 171 -2.25 6.99 -19.49
CA ARG A 171 -2.44 7.59 -20.80
C ARG A 171 -3.32 8.83 -20.79
N SER A 172 -3.90 9.20 -19.64
CA SER A 172 -4.79 10.36 -19.59
C SER A 172 -3.98 11.67 -19.67
N PRO A 173 -4.47 12.67 -20.44
CA PRO A 173 -3.82 13.98 -20.53
C PRO A 173 -3.66 14.67 -19.17
N GLU A 174 -4.61 14.47 -18.27
CA GLU A 174 -4.62 15.03 -16.93
C GLU A 174 -3.46 14.45 -16.07
N TYR A 175 -3.22 13.14 -16.18
CA TYR A 175 -2.10 12.49 -15.49
C TYR A 175 -0.76 13.00 -16.02
N LEU A 176 -0.60 13.09 -17.34
CA LEU A 176 0.61 13.61 -17.98
C LEU A 176 0.88 15.07 -17.60
N ARG A 177 -0.17 15.88 -17.47
CA ARG A 177 -0.08 17.27 -17.01
C ARG A 177 0.36 17.39 -15.55
N LEU A 178 -0.12 16.49 -14.68
CA LEU A 178 0.19 16.52 -13.23
C LEU A 178 1.60 16.01 -12.92
N PHE A 179 2.05 14.96 -13.62
CA PHE A 179 3.27 14.23 -13.28
C PHE A 179 4.38 14.34 -14.32
N GLY A 180 4.07 14.85 -15.54
CA GLY A 180 4.99 15.03 -16.66
C GLY A 180 5.30 13.73 -17.41
N GLU A 181 5.78 13.87 -18.65
CA GLU A 181 6.09 12.73 -19.52
C GLU A 181 7.22 11.84 -18.98
N ARG A 182 8.16 12.41 -18.23
CA ARG A 182 9.26 11.66 -17.60
C ARG A 182 8.79 10.70 -16.52
N ALA A 183 7.79 11.07 -15.71
CA ALA A 183 7.21 10.17 -14.72
C ALA A 183 6.44 9.02 -15.39
N ALA A 184 5.76 9.29 -16.51
CA ALA A 184 5.07 8.27 -17.28
C ALA A 184 6.04 7.26 -17.92
N SER A 185 7.19 7.72 -18.44
CA SER A 185 8.21 6.85 -19.04
C SER A 185 8.99 6.03 -18.02
N THR A 186 9.32 6.59 -16.87
CA THR A 186 10.00 5.86 -15.77
C THR A 186 9.16 4.72 -15.23
N LEU A 187 7.84 4.91 -15.15
CA LEU A 187 6.88 3.87 -14.78
C LEU A 187 6.71 2.77 -15.85
N ALA A 188 7.00 3.08 -17.13
CA ALA A 188 6.95 2.09 -18.21
C ALA A 188 8.14 1.13 -18.17
N ILE A 189 9.31 1.58 -17.71
CA ILE A 189 10.54 0.77 -17.66
C ILE A 189 10.42 -0.35 -16.60
N TYR A 190 9.65 -0.15 -15.53
CA TYR A 190 9.51 -1.14 -14.45
C TYR A 190 8.55 -2.31 -14.78
N GLN A 191 7.82 -2.27 -15.89
CA GLN A 191 6.95 -3.37 -16.35
C GLN A 191 7.67 -4.43 -17.20
N HIS A 192 8.94 -4.20 -17.52
CA HIS A 192 9.73 -5.13 -18.32
C HIS A 192 10.84 -5.77 -17.50
N HIS A 193 10.60 -6.63 -16.55
CA HIS A 193 11.68 -7.54 -16.09
C HIS A 193 11.18 -8.56 -15.07
N HIS A 194 10.52 -9.59 -15.54
CA HIS A 194 10.48 -10.88 -14.84
C HIS A 194 10.49 -12.08 -15.80
N ASP A 195 11.11 -11.94 -16.98
CA ASP A 195 11.43 -13.08 -17.84
C ASP A 195 12.96 -13.14 -18.04
N HIS A 196 13.67 -13.58 -16.99
CA HIS A 196 15.05 -14.01 -17.08
C HIS A 196 15.17 -15.41 -16.50
N GLU A 197 15.51 -16.39 -17.34
CA GLU A 197 16.02 -17.68 -16.89
C GLU A 197 17.47 -17.52 -16.44
N HIS A 198 17.73 -17.91 -15.20
CA HIS A 198 19.08 -17.99 -14.68
C HIS A 198 19.67 -19.35 -15.06
N HIS A 199 20.71 -19.37 -15.89
CA HIS A 199 21.57 -20.51 -16.06
C HIS A 199 22.61 -20.58 -14.95
N ASP A 200 22.97 -21.81 -14.54
CA ASP A 200 23.90 -22.11 -13.42
C ASP A 200 25.33 -21.56 -13.59
N ASP A 201 25.64 -20.93 -14.73
CA ASP A 201 26.94 -20.30 -15.06
C ASP A 201 27.01 -18.78 -14.78
N GLY A 202 25.94 -18.19 -14.25
CA GLY A 202 25.93 -16.78 -13.84
C GLY A 202 25.79 -15.75 -14.97
N CYS A 203 25.50 -16.15 -16.20
CA CYS A 203 25.23 -15.23 -17.31
C CYS A 203 23.73 -14.96 -17.47
N VAL A 204 23.38 -13.68 -17.65
CA VAL A 204 22.02 -13.24 -17.97
C VAL A 204 21.90 -13.08 -19.49
N VAL A 205 21.08 -13.88 -20.16
CA VAL A 205 20.81 -13.77 -21.59
C VAL A 205 19.45 -13.12 -21.78
N ALA A 206 19.39 -11.96 -22.43
CA ALA A 206 18.15 -11.36 -22.91
C ALA A 206 17.75 -12.03 -24.22
N GLU A 207 16.54 -12.58 -24.33
CA GLU A 207 16.04 -13.11 -25.60
C GLU A 207 15.96 -12.03 -26.65
N GLY A 208 16.66 -12.24 -27.77
CA GLY A 208 16.42 -11.51 -29.00
C GLY A 208 17.59 -10.78 -29.67
N HIS A 209 18.78 -11.39 -29.79
CA HIS A 209 19.70 -11.07 -30.88
C HIS A 209 20.56 -12.30 -31.21
N ALA A 210 20.22 -12.97 -32.30
CA ALA A 210 21.11 -13.93 -32.94
C ALA A 210 22.27 -13.16 -33.57
N HIS A 211 23.48 -13.29 -33.01
CA HIS A 211 24.69 -12.89 -33.67
C HIS A 211 25.22 -14.07 -34.47
N GLU A 212 25.13 -14.01 -35.79
CA GLU A 212 25.91 -14.84 -36.70
C GLU A 212 27.40 -14.50 -36.50
N HIS A 213 28.18 -15.44 -36.00
CA HIS A 213 29.62 -15.39 -36.03
C HIS A 213 30.10 -15.98 -37.35
N ASP A 214 30.47 -15.09 -38.27
CA ASP A 214 31.22 -15.43 -39.50
C ASP A 214 32.67 -15.76 -39.12
N HIS A 215 33.07 -17.02 -39.25
CA HIS A 215 34.43 -17.48 -39.11
C HIS A 215 35.14 -17.36 -40.47
N GLY A 216 35.74 -16.19 -40.72
CA GLY A 216 36.68 -15.99 -41.81
C GLY A 216 38.00 -16.74 -41.55
N GLY A 217 38.20 -17.85 -42.27
CA GLY A 217 39.45 -18.59 -42.22
C GLY A 217 40.57 -17.84 -42.95
N HIS A 218 41.66 -17.57 -42.26
CA HIS A 218 42.93 -17.19 -42.89
C HIS A 218 43.83 -18.42 -43.07
N SER A 219 43.99 -18.82 -44.33
CA SER A 219 45.01 -19.74 -44.78
C SER A 219 46.28 -18.95 -45.09
N HIS A 220 47.39 -19.31 -44.45
CA HIS A 220 48.72 -18.95 -44.88
C HIS A 220 49.38 -20.17 -45.53
N GLY A 221 49.70 -20.01 -46.85
CA GLY A 221 50.72 -20.75 -47.56
C GLY A 221 51.90 -19.86 -47.76
#